data_0336c31563f6718d9012750d19d2a6c1
#
_entry.id   0336c31563f6718d9012750d19d2a6c1
#
_cell.length_a   1.000
_cell.length_b   1.000
_cell.length_c   1.000
_cell.angle_alpha   90.00
_cell.angle_beta   90.00
_cell.angle_gamma   90.00
#
_symmetry.space_group_name_H-M   'P 1'
#
loop_
_entity.id
_entity.type
_entity.pdbx_description
1 polymer ?
#
loop_
_entity_poly.entity_id
_entity_poly.type
_entity_poly.pdbx_seq_one_letter_code
_entity_poly.pdbx_strand_id
1 'polypeptide(L)'
;MKQALELTPDGHPDKPGRLSNLGNAYESQFSHLGELSDLESAIVAMKQAVELIPDGHANKPRMLNNLGIAYESQFDLLGELSDIESAIVVTKQAVELTPDGHADKPGWLSNLGTAYESRFGHLGELSDIESAIVAIKQAVQLIPDSHANKPRILNNLGNAYQSRFGHLWEISDIESAIVVMKQAVELTPDGHADKPGRLNNLGNAYQSRFSRLGELSDIESAIVANKQAVELTPDGHAGKPGWLNNLGIAYQSRFGHLGELSDIESAIVVMKQVVELTPNGHADKPLRLNNLGNAYESRFDHLGELSDIESAIVAMKQAVELTPDGHTDKPGWLNNLGIAYQYKSQFGHLGELSDIESAIAAMKQAVELTPDGHADKPAWLNNLGTGYESQFSHLGELSDIESAIMVMN
;
A
#
# COMPACT_ATOMS: atom_id res chain seq x y z
N MET A 1 -11.01 8.85 33.44
CA MET A 1 -12.28 8.88 32.68
C MET A 1 -13.26 7.79 33.15
N LYS A 2 -12.88 6.50 33.26
CA LYS A 2 -13.75 5.40 33.77
C LYS A 2 -14.44 5.75 35.07
N GLN A 3 -13.71 6.21 36.08
CA GLN A 3 -14.26 6.61 37.38
C GLN A 3 -15.31 7.77 37.29
N ALA A 4 -15.07 8.73 36.39
CA ALA A 4 -16.03 9.81 36.17
C ALA A 4 -17.32 9.31 35.50
N LEU A 5 -17.22 8.28 34.65
CA LEU A 5 -18.36 7.65 33.99
C LEU A 5 -19.18 6.80 34.96
N GLU A 6 -18.54 6.03 35.84
CA GLU A 6 -19.20 5.23 36.90
C GLU A 6 -20.02 6.09 37.87
N LEU A 7 -19.51 7.30 38.15
CA LEU A 7 -20.20 8.27 38.99
C LEU A 7 -21.30 9.06 38.25
N THR A 8 -21.52 8.82 36.95
CA THR A 8 -22.51 9.51 36.14
C THR A 8 -23.77 8.62 36.00
N PRO A 9 -24.91 9.00 36.56
CA PRO A 9 -26.14 8.20 36.45
C PRO A 9 -26.59 8.02 35.01
N ASP A 10 -27.32 6.92 34.77
CA ASP A 10 -28.04 6.73 33.52
C ASP A 10 -29.07 7.86 33.33
N GLY A 11 -29.11 8.46 32.14
CA GLY A 11 -29.95 9.64 31.85
C GLY A 11 -29.31 10.98 32.13
N HIS A 12 -28.09 11.03 32.69
CA HIS A 12 -27.41 12.33 32.86
C HIS A 12 -27.04 12.95 31.50
N PRO A 13 -27.35 14.25 31.27
CA PRO A 13 -27.11 14.92 29.96
C PRO A 13 -25.67 14.82 29.45
N ASP A 14 -24.69 14.79 30.35
CA ASP A 14 -23.26 14.74 29.99
C ASP A 14 -22.76 13.31 29.73
N LYS A 15 -23.55 12.26 29.99
CA LYS A 15 -23.10 10.88 29.86
C LYS A 15 -22.64 10.54 28.45
N PRO A 16 -23.38 10.93 27.37
CA PRO A 16 -22.90 10.69 26.00
C PRO A 16 -21.56 11.37 25.72
N GLY A 17 -21.38 12.61 26.18
CA GLY A 17 -20.11 13.33 26.03
C GLY A 17 -18.93 12.65 26.72
N ARG A 18 -19.14 12.13 27.94
CA ARG A 18 -18.11 11.40 28.69
C ARG A 18 -17.76 10.06 28.06
N LEU A 19 -18.76 9.33 27.52
CA LEU A 19 -18.56 8.09 26.76
C LEU A 19 -17.76 8.36 25.48
N SER A 20 -18.12 9.39 24.71
CA SER A 20 -17.38 9.77 23.52
C SER A 20 -15.91 10.12 23.83
N ASN A 21 -15.67 10.89 24.91
CA ASN A 21 -14.31 11.20 25.34
C ASN A 21 -13.52 9.96 25.80
N LEU A 22 -14.18 9.00 26.45
CA LEU A 22 -13.57 7.74 26.82
C LEU A 22 -13.20 6.92 25.58
N GLY A 23 -14.10 6.85 24.59
CA GLY A 23 -13.84 6.19 23.31
C GLY A 23 -12.62 6.81 22.58
N ASN A 24 -12.56 8.15 22.48
CA ASN A 24 -11.42 8.83 21.88
C ASN A 24 -10.10 8.57 22.64
N ALA A 25 -10.14 8.42 23.96
CA ALA A 25 -8.95 8.08 24.74
C ALA A 25 -8.47 6.66 24.48
N TYR A 26 -9.37 5.69 24.32
CA TYR A 26 -9.04 4.33 23.92
C TYR A 26 -8.49 4.26 22.50
N GLU A 27 -9.08 4.98 21.54
CA GLU A 27 -8.57 5.10 20.17
C GLU A 27 -7.15 5.68 20.14
N SER A 28 -6.90 6.74 20.94
CA SER A 28 -5.54 7.28 21.10
C SER A 28 -4.58 6.27 21.71
N GLN A 29 -5.02 5.45 22.65
CA GLN A 29 -4.21 4.37 23.23
C GLN A 29 -3.91 3.30 22.19
N PHE A 30 -4.90 2.87 21.42
CA PHE A 30 -4.72 1.95 20.29
C PHE A 30 -3.70 2.47 19.28
N SER A 31 -3.78 3.75 18.89
CA SER A 31 -2.83 4.39 17.96
C SER A 31 -1.38 4.36 18.45
N HIS A 32 -1.13 4.23 19.76
CA HIS A 32 0.20 4.16 20.33
C HIS A 32 0.68 2.73 20.60
N LEU A 33 -0.21 1.85 21.03
CA LEU A 33 0.13 0.49 21.50
C LEU A 33 -0.23 -0.60 20.48
N GLY A 34 -1.17 -0.33 19.58
CA GLY A 34 -1.67 -1.29 18.59
C GLY A 34 -2.52 -2.43 19.18
N GLU A 35 -3.00 -2.31 20.43
CA GLU A 35 -3.77 -3.37 21.08
C GLU A 35 -5.23 -3.36 20.63
N LEU A 36 -5.71 -4.43 19.98
CA LEU A 36 -7.08 -4.59 19.51
C LEU A 36 -8.13 -4.33 20.60
N SER A 37 -7.86 -4.77 21.83
CA SER A 37 -8.77 -4.58 22.98
C SER A 37 -9.07 -3.10 23.30
N ASP A 38 -8.14 -2.19 22.99
CA ASP A 38 -8.36 -0.76 23.14
C ASP A 38 -9.31 -0.24 22.07
N LEU A 39 -9.17 -0.68 20.83
CA LEU A 39 -10.05 -0.31 19.73
C LEU A 39 -11.48 -0.83 19.95
N GLU A 40 -11.64 -2.09 20.38
CA GLU A 40 -12.93 -2.67 20.76
C GLU A 40 -13.59 -1.85 21.89
N SER A 41 -12.82 -1.48 22.91
CA SER A 41 -13.29 -0.62 24.01
C SER A 41 -13.71 0.77 23.54
N ALA A 42 -12.99 1.34 22.56
CA ALA A 42 -13.34 2.61 21.93
C ALA A 42 -14.70 2.52 21.23
N ILE A 43 -14.89 1.50 20.40
CA ILE A 43 -16.13 1.28 19.63
C ILE A 43 -17.33 1.08 20.59
N VAL A 44 -17.16 0.28 21.62
CA VAL A 44 -18.24 0.06 22.64
C VAL A 44 -18.65 1.37 23.31
N ALA A 45 -17.68 2.18 23.76
CA ALA A 45 -17.95 3.46 24.39
C ALA A 45 -18.61 4.47 23.43
N MET A 46 -18.13 4.54 22.18
CA MET A 46 -18.67 5.43 21.16
C MET A 46 -20.08 5.01 20.72
N LYS A 47 -20.38 3.70 20.57
CA LYS A 47 -21.71 3.18 20.31
C LYS A 47 -22.70 3.62 21.38
N GLN A 48 -22.35 3.40 22.64
CA GLN A 48 -23.19 3.83 23.76
C GLN A 48 -23.44 5.36 23.77
N ALA A 49 -22.41 6.15 23.42
CA ALA A 49 -22.54 7.59 23.30
C ALA A 49 -23.56 7.99 22.21
N VAL A 50 -23.51 7.34 21.05
CA VAL A 50 -24.40 7.60 19.90
C VAL A 50 -25.85 7.17 20.21
N GLU A 51 -26.04 6.07 20.94
CA GLU A 51 -27.35 5.56 21.33
C GLU A 51 -28.03 6.48 22.36
N LEU A 52 -27.27 7.01 23.31
CA LEU A 52 -27.81 7.87 24.38
C LEU A 52 -28.07 9.32 23.95
N ILE A 53 -27.43 9.80 22.87
CA ILE A 53 -27.60 11.18 22.41
C ILE A 53 -28.82 11.31 21.47
N PRO A 54 -29.73 12.29 21.69
CA PRO A 54 -30.87 12.50 20.80
C PRO A 54 -30.46 12.86 19.35
N ASP A 55 -31.29 12.49 18.36
CA ASP A 55 -31.00 12.72 16.93
C ASP A 55 -30.82 14.22 16.58
N GLY A 56 -31.55 15.12 17.23
CA GLY A 56 -31.40 16.57 17.01
C GLY A 56 -30.25 17.22 17.77
N HIS A 57 -29.45 16.49 18.51
CA HIS A 57 -28.37 17.09 19.31
C HIS A 57 -27.16 17.47 18.45
N ALA A 58 -26.66 18.71 18.59
CA ALA A 58 -25.60 19.29 17.78
C ALA A 58 -24.30 18.48 17.75
N ASN A 59 -24.01 17.69 18.79
CA ASN A 59 -22.81 16.86 18.86
C ASN A 59 -22.98 15.45 18.26
N LYS A 60 -24.20 15.01 17.89
CA LYS A 60 -24.43 13.68 17.36
C LYS A 60 -23.62 13.38 16.09
N PRO A 61 -23.56 14.29 15.10
CA PRO A 61 -22.77 14.05 13.90
C PRO A 61 -21.28 13.82 14.20
N ARG A 62 -20.71 14.58 15.13
CA ARG A 62 -19.31 14.39 15.53
C ARG A 62 -19.08 13.03 16.19
N MET A 63 -20.01 12.55 17.04
CA MET A 63 -19.89 11.24 17.69
C MET A 63 -20.02 10.11 16.67
N LEU A 64 -20.94 10.23 15.71
CA LEU A 64 -21.08 9.30 14.60
C LEU A 64 -19.81 9.24 13.73
N ASN A 65 -19.23 10.39 13.39
CA ASN A 65 -17.99 10.45 12.63
C ASN A 65 -16.81 9.77 13.37
N ASN A 66 -16.67 10.03 14.69
CA ASN A 66 -15.63 9.37 15.47
C ASN A 66 -15.83 7.86 15.55
N LEU A 67 -17.07 7.39 15.69
CA LEU A 67 -17.40 5.98 15.64
C LEU A 67 -17.06 5.37 14.26
N GLY A 68 -17.30 6.12 13.17
CA GLY A 68 -16.94 5.69 11.82
C GLY A 68 -15.44 5.51 11.64
N ILE A 69 -14.63 6.42 12.16
CA ILE A 69 -13.15 6.31 12.13
C ILE A 69 -12.70 5.07 12.93
N ALA A 70 -13.28 4.82 14.11
CA ALA A 70 -12.92 3.64 14.90
C ALA A 70 -13.26 2.32 14.19
N TYR A 71 -14.40 2.25 13.48
CA TYR A 71 -14.74 1.10 12.64
C TYR A 71 -13.81 0.92 11.45
N GLU A 72 -13.42 2.02 10.77
CA GLU A 72 -12.44 2.00 9.68
C GLU A 72 -11.09 1.46 10.18
N SER A 73 -10.62 1.93 11.34
CA SER A 73 -9.41 1.40 11.98
C SER A 73 -9.52 -0.09 12.32
N GLN A 74 -10.69 -0.58 12.72
CA GLN A 74 -10.93 -2.01 12.98
C GLN A 74 -10.89 -2.81 11.68
N PHE A 75 -11.48 -2.29 10.61
CA PHE A 75 -11.42 -2.89 9.28
C PHE A 75 -9.98 -2.99 8.76
N ASP A 76 -9.19 -1.92 8.90
CA ASP A 76 -7.78 -1.91 8.49
C ASP A 76 -6.95 -2.99 9.22
N LEU A 77 -7.33 -3.33 10.45
CA LEU A 77 -6.63 -4.34 11.26
C LEU A 77 -7.12 -5.77 11.00
N LEU A 78 -8.44 -5.97 10.86
CA LEU A 78 -9.07 -7.30 10.81
C LEU A 78 -9.52 -7.72 9.40
N GLY A 79 -9.72 -6.74 8.49
CA GLY A 79 -10.24 -6.99 7.14
C GLY A 79 -11.71 -7.42 7.10
N GLU A 80 -12.48 -7.26 8.20
CA GLU A 80 -13.87 -7.69 8.25
C GLU A 80 -14.81 -6.69 7.58
N LEU A 81 -15.51 -7.10 6.51
CA LEU A 81 -16.42 -6.24 5.75
C LEU A 81 -17.51 -5.57 6.59
N SER A 82 -17.99 -6.23 7.63
CA SER A 82 -19.00 -5.67 8.55
C SER A 82 -18.55 -4.36 9.20
N ASP A 83 -17.24 -4.19 9.41
CA ASP A 83 -16.69 -3.02 10.06
C ASP A 83 -16.67 -1.82 9.09
N ILE A 84 -16.20 -2.01 7.86
CA ILE A 84 -16.20 -0.92 6.88
C ILE A 84 -17.63 -0.54 6.43
N GLU A 85 -18.56 -1.49 6.38
CA GLU A 85 -19.99 -1.22 6.15
C GLU A 85 -20.56 -0.37 7.30
N SER A 86 -20.25 -0.73 8.55
CA SER A 86 -20.63 0.06 9.73
C SER A 86 -20.03 1.47 9.70
N ALA A 87 -18.75 1.61 9.33
CA ALA A 87 -18.09 2.90 9.16
C ALA A 87 -18.82 3.79 8.16
N ILE A 88 -19.15 3.25 6.98
CA ILE A 88 -19.89 3.97 5.93
C ILE A 88 -21.26 4.42 6.43
N VAL A 89 -22.01 3.54 7.09
CA VAL A 89 -23.36 3.83 7.57
C VAL A 89 -23.33 4.98 8.57
N VAL A 90 -22.49 4.93 9.60
CA VAL A 90 -22.47 5.96 10.65
C VAL A 90 -21.87 7.27 10.15
N THR A 91 -20.87 7.25 9.28
CA THR A 91 -20.27 8.46 8.71
C THR A 91 -21.24 9.13 7.72
N LYS A 92 -21.97 8.36 6.93
CA LYS A 92 -23.05 8.88 6.08
C LYS A 92 -24.14 9.57 6.90
N GLN A 93 -24.56 8.95 7.99
CA GLN A 93 -25.51 9.56 8.93
C GLN A 93 -24.96 10.86 9.54
N ALA A 94 -23.65 10.92 9.86
CA ALA A 94 -23.02 12.16 10.32
C ALA A 94 -23.13 13.28 9.28
N VAL A 95 -22.86 12.97 8.00
CA VAL A 95 -22.97 13.93 6.90
C VAL A 95 -24.42 14.41 6.70
N GLU A 96 -25.39 13.50 6.73
CA GLU A 96 -26.82 13.80 6.55
C GLU A 96 -27.40 14.68 7.67
N LEU A 97 -27.00 14.43 8.92
CA LEU A 97 -27.43 15.22 10.07
C LEU A 97 -26.75 16.58 10.13
N THR A 98 -25.75 16.85 9.30
CA THR A 98 -24.99 18.09 9.33
C THR A 98 -25.50 19.08 8.30
N PRO A 99 -25.93 20.30 8.70
CA PRO A 99 -26.37 21.31 7.77
C PRO A 99 -25.28 21.73 6.77
N ASP A 100 -25.69 22.17 5.59
CA ASP A 100 -24.78 22.80 4.64
C ASP A 100 -24.20 24.08 5.27
N GLY A 101 -22.89 24.28 5.10
CA GLY A 101 -22.14 25.39 5.70
C GLY A 101 -21.59 25.11 7.11
N HIS A 102 -21.85 23.96 7.71
CA HIS A 102 -21.22 23.60 8.97
C HIS A 102 -19.69 23.35 8.74
N ALA A 103 -18.86 23.91 9.60
CA ALA A 103 -17.40 23.90 9.45
C ALA A 103 -16.80 22.49 9.38
N ASP A 104 -17.39 21.51 10.05
CA ASP A 104 -16.88 20.14 10.10
C ASP A 104 -17.38 19.25 8.95
N LYS A 105 -18.42 19.67 8.21
CA LYS A 105 -19.01 18.87 7.11
C LYS A 105 -17.99 18.42 6.06
N PRO A 106 -17.04 19.27 5.61
CA PRO A 106 -16.00 18.83 4.68
C PRO A 106 -15.12 17.71 5.23
N GLY A 107 -14.81 17.74 6.53
CA GLY A 107 -14.04 16.70 7.20
C GLY A 107 -14.78 15.35 7.18
N TRP A 108 -16.08 15.37 7.48
CA TRP A 108 -16.90 14.14 7.49
C TRP A 108 -17.16 13.58 6.10
N LEU A 109 -17.36 14.44 5.11
CA LEU A 109 -17.42 14.03 3.70
C LEU A 109 -16.12 13.38 3.22
N SER A 110 -14.97 13.92 3.65
CA SER A 110 -13.67 13.32 3.35
C SER A 110 -13.52 11.94 4.01
N ASN A 111 -13.93 11.79 5.27
CA ASN A 111 -13.88 10.50 5.97
C ASN A 111 -14.86 9.48 5.36
N LEU A 112 -16.04 9.92 4.95
CA LEU A 112 -16.97 9.06 4.19
C LEU A 112 -16.35 8.57 2.89
N GLY A 113 -15.62 9.45 2.20
CA GLY A 113 -14.93 9.11 0.97
C GLY A 113 -13.80 8.10 1.20
N THR A 114 -13.00 8.26 2.28
CA THR A 114 -11.97 7.26 2.62
C THR A 114 -12.58 5.91 2.97
N ALA A 115 -13.67 5.86 3.72
CA ALA A 115 -14.36 4.61 4.03
C ALA A 115 -14.88 3.88 2.77
N TYR A 116 -15.42 4.62 1.78
CA TYR A 116 -15.78 4.04 0.48
C TYR A 116 -14.55 3.55 -0.30
N GLU A 117 -13.44 4.31 -0.28
CA GLU A 117 -12.18 3.91 -0.92
C GLU A 117 -11.60 2.63 -0.30
N SER A 118 -11.64 2.51 1.03
CA SER A 118 -11.19 1.31 1.76
C SER A 118 -12.04 0.09 1.36
N ARG A 119 -13.37 0.23 1.26
CA ARG A 119 -14.24 -0.86 0.78
C ARG A 119 -13.99 -1.21 -0.67
N PHE A 120 -13.74 -0.22 -1.54
CA PHE A 120 -13.33 -0.45 -2.93
C PHE A 120 -12.03 -1.25 -3.01
N GLY A 121 -11.03 -0.92 -2.21
CA GLY A 121 -9.76 -1.66 -2.14
C GLY A 121 -9.94 -3.15 -1.81
N HIS A 122 -11.00 -3.48 -1.06
CA HIS A 122 -11.29 -4.86 -0.67
C HIS A 122 -12.20 -5.61 -1.66
N LEU A 123 -13.23 -4.95 -2.19
CA LEU A 123 -14.24 -5.57 -3.06
C LEU A 123 -14.04 -5.32 -4.56
N GLY A 124 -13.32 -4.26 -4.93
CA GLY A 124 -13.18 -3.84 -6.33
C GLY A 124 -14.44 -3.27 -6.96
N GLU A 125 -15.48 -2.93 -6.17
CA GLU A 125 -16.75 -2.43 -6.72
C GLU A 125 -16.64 -0.97 -7.14
N LEU A 126 -16.77 -0.68 -8.44
CA LEU A 126 -16.65 0.67 -9.01
C LEU A 126 -17.58 1.70 -8.36
N SER A 127 -18.78 1.29 -7.95
CA SER A 127 -19.74 2.17 -7.27
C SER A 127 -19.17 2.81 -6.00
N ASP A 128 -18.26 2.11 -5.30
CA ASP A 128 -17.64 2.59 -4.09
C ASP A 128 -16.61 3.69 -4.39
N ILE A 129 -15.70 3.45 -5.33
CA ILE A 129 -14.71 4.48 -5.67
C ILE A 129 -15.36 5.71 -6.32
N GLU A 130 -16.45 5.55 -7.07
CA GLU A 130 -17.24 6.67 -7.58
C GLU A 130 -17.88 7.46 -6.44
N SER A 131 -18.45 6.78 -5.44
CA SER A 131 -19.02 7.40 -4.24
C SER A 131 -17.96 8.13 -3.42
N ALA A 132 -16.76 7.54 -3.28
CA ALA A 132 -15.61 8.15 -2.64
C ALA A 132 -15.24 9.49 -3.31
N ILE A 133 -15.04 9.47 -4.63
CA ILE A 133 -14.68 10.66 -5.41
C ILE A 133 -15.75 11.73 -5.30
N VAL A 134 -17.04 11.38 -5.35
CA VAL A 134 -18.14 12.34 -5.21
C VAL A 134 -18.13 13.00 -3.83
N ALA A 135 -17.99 12.21 -2.75
CA ALA A 135 -17.99 12.74 -1.40
C ALA A 135 -16.77 13.66 -1.15
N ILE A 136 -15.57 13.25 -1.57
CA ILE A 136 -14.36 14.04 -1.37
C ILE A 136 -14.38 15.31 -2.26
N LYS A 137 -14.87 15.24 -3.49
CA LYS A 137 -15.08 16.43 -4.34
C LYS A 137 -16.00 17.46 -3.68
N GLN A 138 -17.10 17.00 -3.09
CA GLN A 138 -18.00 17.87 -2.34
C GLN A 138 -17.28 18.51 -1.15
N ALA A 139 -16.46 17.75 -0.42
CA ALA A 139 -15.62 18.29 0.66
C ALA A 139 -14.66 19.38 0.15
N VAL A 140 -13.99 19.15 -0.99
CA VAL A 140 -13.09 20.14 -1.60
C VAL A 140 -13.83 21.44 -1.98
N GLN A 141 -15.07 21.35 -2.47
CA GLN A 141 -15.86 22.52 -2.85
C GLN A 141 -16.34 23.34 -1.67
N LEU A 142 -16.62 22.69 -0.55
CA LEU A 142 -17.14 23.36 0.66
C LEU A 142 -16.06 24.05 1.49
N ILE A 143 -14.78 23.75 1.27
CA ILE A 143 -13.68 24.26 2.08
C ILE A 143 -12.83 25.27 1.30
N PRO A 144 -12.55 26.48 1.84
CA PRO A 144 -11.69 27.46 1.17
C PRO A 144 -10.23 27.02 1.13
N ASP A 145 -9.46 27.51 0.16
CA ASP A 145 -8.05 27.15 -0.03
C ASP A 145 -7.16 27.53 1.17
N SER A 146 -7.54 28.53 1.93
CA SER A 146 -6.83 28.96 3.15
C SER A 146 -7.07 28.06 4.37
N HIS A 147 -7.96 27.08 4.27
CA HIS A 147 -8.30 26.22 5.40
C HIS A 147 -7.22 25.15 5.63
N ALA A 148 -6.80 24.95 6.88
CA ALA A 148 -5.71 24.03 7.24
C ALA A 148 -5.92 22.58 6.76
N ASN A 149 -7.17 22.11 6.66
CA ASN A 149 -7.48 20.75 6.21
C ASN A 149 -7.57 20.60 4.68
N LYS A 150 -7.53 21.69 3.91
CA LYS A 150 -7.64 21.63 2.44
C LYS A 150 -6.61 20.71 1.81
N PRO A 151 -5.31 20.79 2.18
CA PRO A 151 -4.30 19.90 1.60
C PRO A 151 -4.56 18.42 1.86
N ARG A 152 -5.05 18.07 3.06
CA ARG A 152 -5.39 16.68 3.39
C ARG A 152 -6.55 16.16 2.52
N ILE A 153 -7.60 16.96 2.37
CA ILE A 153 -8.77 16.56 1.57
C ILE A 153 -8.41 16.45 0.08
N LEU A 154 -7.57 17.34 -0.45
CA LEU A 154 -7.05 17.25 -1.81
C LEU A 154 -6.19 15.99 -2.02
N ASN A 155 -5.35 15.64 -1.04
CA ASN A 155 -4.56 14.42 -1.10
C ASN A 155 -5.45 13.18 -1.12
N ASN A 156 -6.49 13.12 -0.28
CA ASN A 156 -7.45 12.02 -0.29
C ASN A 156 -8.20 11.93 -1.64
N LEU A 157 -8.56 13.05 -2.24
CA LEU A 157 -9.14 13.06 -3.58
C LEU A 157 -8.16 12.50 -4.63
N GLY A 158 -6.88 12.84 -4.52
CA GLY A 158 -5.84 12.31 -5.38
C GLY A 158 -5.69 10.80 -5.25
N ASN A 159 -5.70 10.28 -4.02
CA ASN A 159 -5.65 8.84 -3.76
C ASN A 159 -6.85 8.13 -4.41
N ALA A 160 -8.07 8.64 -4.19
CA ALA A 160 -9.27 8.04 -4.78
C ALA A 160 -9.24 8.02 -6.33
N TYR A 161 -8.72 9.06 -6.97
CA TYR A 161 -8.50 9.05 -8.42
C TYR A 161 -7.43 8.02 -8.83
N GLN A 162 -6.33 7.94 -8.09
CA GLN A 162 -5.26 6.96 -8.35
C GLN A 162 -5.76 5.52 -8.17
N SER A 163 -6.57 5.25 -7.14
CA SER A 163 -7.22 3.96 -6.92
C SER A 163 -8.13 3.58 -8.09
N ARG A 164 -8.94 4.52 -8.60
CA ARG A 164 -9.78 4.29 -9.78
C ARG A 164 -8.94 4.08 -11.05
N PHE A 165 -7.86 4.84 -11.24
CA PHE A 165 -6.92 4.63 -12.33
C PHE A 165 -6.31 3.22 -12.29
N GLY A 166 -5.91 2.72 -11.13
CA GLY A 166 -5.36 1.37 -10.98
C GLY A 166 -6.33 0.27 -11.41
N HIS A 167 -7.64 0.54 -11.38
CA HIS A 167 -8.66 -0.42 -11.78
C HIS A 167 -9.11 -0.26 -13.24
N LEU A 168 -9.33 0.99 -13.72
CA LEU A 168 -9.86 1.29 -15.04
C LEU A 168 -8.80 1.65 -16.09
N TRP A 169 -7.60 2.04 -15.66
CA TRP A 169 -6.52 2.53 -16.52
C TRP A 169 -6.88 3.77 -17.36
N GLU A 170 -7.85 4.57 -16.90
CA GLU A 170 -8.25 5.81 -17.57
C GLU A 170 -7.28 6.94 -17.27
N ILE A 171 -6.61 7.47 -18.30
CA ILE A 171 -5.58 8.52 -18.16
C ILE A 171 -6.13 9.77 -17.48
N SER A 172 -7.39 10.14 -17.71
CA SER A 172 -8.03 11.30 -17.07
C SER A 172 -8.03 11.25 -15.55
N ASP A 173 -8.03 10.03 -14.97
CA ASP A 173 -8.00 9.84 -13.52
C ASP A 173 -6.62 10.15 -12.96
N ILE A 174 -5.57 9.57 -13.54
CA ILE A 174 -4.21 9.83 -13.05
C ILE A 174 -3.79 11.30 -13.28
N GLU A 175 -4.25 11.93 -14.36
CA GLU A 175 -4.06 13.37 -14.58
C GLU A 175 -4.77 14.19 -13.50
N SER A 176 -6.01 13.84 -13.17
CA SER A 176 -6.77 14.48 -12.08
C SER A 176 -6.09 14.29 -10.73
N ALA A 177 -5.58 13.07 -10.45
CA ALA A 177 -4.82 12.77 -9.22
C ALA A 177 -3.60 13.69 -9.11
N ILE A 178 -2.78 13.77 -10.16
CA ILE A 178 -1.58 14.62 -10.17
C ILE A 178 -1.92 16.09 -9.93
N VAL A 179 -2.98 16.61 -10.56
CA VAL A 179 -3.40 18.01 -10.40
C VAL A 179 -3.76 18.32 -8.94
N VAL A 180 -4.60 17.51 -8.32
CA VAL A 180 -5.05 17.78 -6.94
C VAL A 180 -3.96 17.49 -5.91
N MET A 181 -3.07 16.51 -6.16
CA MET A 181 -1.92 16.23 -5.29
C MET A 181 -0.86 17.35 -5.38
N LYS A 182 -0.61 17.92 -6.55
CA LYS A 182 0.24 19.13 -6.68
C LYS A 182 -0.31 20.26 -5.83
N GLN A 183 -1.59 20.56 -5.95
CA GLN A 183 -2.23 21.59 -5.13
C GLN A 183 -2.12 21.27 -3.64
N ALA A 184 -2.28 19.99 -3.23
CA ALA A 184 -2.09 19.58 -1.85
C ALA A 184 -0.67 19.84 -1.33
N VAL A 185 0.35 19.55 -2.13
CA VAL A 185 1.76 19.82 -1.80
C VAL A 185 2.04 21.33 -1.72
N GLU A 186 1.54 22.11 -2.67
CA GLU A 186 1.72 23.57 -2.71
C GLU A 186 1.08 24.27 -1.51
N LEU A 187 -0.13 23.87 -1.11
CA LEU A 187 -0.84 24.41 0.05
C LEU A 187 -0.28 23.90 1.39
N THR A 188 0.61 22.91 1.39
CA THR A 188 1.25 22.40 2.60
C THR A 188 2.51 23.20 2.91
N PRO A 189 2.60 23.90 4.06
CA PRO A 189 3.79 24.68 4.42
C PRO A 189 5.05 23.81 4.50
N ASP A 190 6.20 24.41 4.21
CA ASP A 190 7.49 23.75 4.46
C ASP A 190 7.63 23.49 5.99
N GLY A 191 8.11 22.29 6.32
CA GLY A 191 8.21 21.83 7.71
C GLY A 191 6.93 21.24 8.30
N HIS A 192 5.81 21.20 7.55
CA HIS A 192 4.62 20.49 8.00
C HIS A 192 4.87 18.97 7.99
N ALA A 193 4.49 18.28 9.08
CA ALA A 193 4.77 16.84 9.25
C ALA A 193 4.23 15.97 8.10
N ASP A 194 3.11 16.35 7.49
CA ASP A 194 2.49 15.58 6.40
C ASP A 194 3.10 15.89 5.01
N LYS A 195 3.95 16.89 4.87
CA LYS A 195 4.49 17.27 3.54
C LYS A 195 5.24 16.13 2.86
N PRO A 196 6.09 15.37 3.57
CA PRO A 196 6.75 14.21 2.98
C PRO A 196 5.77 13.16 2.43
N GLY A 197 4.73 12.81 3.17
CA GLY A 197 3.73 11.85 2.73
C GLY A 197 2.99 12.31 1.47
N ARG A 198 2.64 13.60 1.38
CA ARG A 198 1.98 14.17 0.19
C ARG A 198 2.90 14.19 -1.03
N LEU A 199 4.18 14.50 -0.84
CA LEU A 199 5.20 14.43 -1.89
C LEU A 199 5.37 12.99 -2.40
N ASN A 200 5.41 12.01 -1.49
CA ASN A 200 5.47 10.61 -1.86
C ASN A 200 4.25 10.17 -2.68
N ASN A 201 3.03 10.56 -2.26
CA ASN A 201 1.81 10.24 -3.01
C ASN A 201 1.84 10.86 -4.42
N LEU A 202 2.29 12.12 -4.53
CA LEU A 202 2.48 12.77 -5.83
C LEU A 202 3.52 12.02 -6.68
N GLY A 203 4.63 11.58 -6.08
CA GLY A 203 5.65 10.76 -6.75
C GLY A 203 5.07 9.46 -7.30
N ASN A 204 4.26 8.77 -6.50
CA ASN A 204 3.59 7.54 -6.92
C ASN A 204 2.59 7.78 -8.07
N ALA A 205 1.85 8.89 -8.04
CA ALA A 205 0.94 9.25 -9.14
C ALA A 205 1.69 9.52 -10.45
N TYR A 206 2.83 10.21 -10.40
CA TYR A 206 3.67 10.38 -11.58
C TYR A 206 4.24 9.06 -12.08
N GLN A 207 4.69 8.18 -11.19
CA GLN A 207 5.19 6.86 -11.57
C GLN A 207 4.09 6.00 -12.21
N SER A 208 2.86 6.04 -11.70
CA SER A 208 1.71 5.36 -12.29
C SER A 208 1.42 5.87 -13.71
N ARG A 209 1.52 7.19 -13.95
CA ARG A 209 1.36 7.76 -15.29
C ARG A 209 2.51 7.38 -16.22
N PHE A 210 3.75 7.39 -15.72
CA PHE A 210 4.92 6.89 -16.46
C PHE A 210 4.74 5.44 -16.90
N SER A 211 4.31 4.56 -16.00
CA SER A 211 4.08 3.15 -16.33
C SER A 211 3.06 2.94 -17.45
N ARG A 212 2.16 3.91 -17.65
CA ARG A 212 1.14 3.86 -18.69
C ARG A 212 1.55 4.51 -20.02
N LEU A 213 2.22 5.67 -19.92
CA LEU A 213 2.54 6.51 -21.11
C LEU A 213 4.01 6.43 -21.53
N GLY A 214 4.91 6.01 -20.65
CA GLY A 214 6.36 5.99 -20.89
C GLY A 214 6.99 7.37 -21.00
N GLU A 215 6.32 8.44 -20.56
CA GLU A 215 6.86 9.80 -20.68
C GLU A 215 7.95 10.05 -19.65
N LEU A 216 9.18 10.29 -20.11
CA LEU A 216 10.36 10.47 -19.24
C LEU A 216 10.20 11.58 -18.20
N SER A 217 9.50 12.67 -18.55
CA SER A 217 9.22 13.78 -17.63
C SER A 217 8.44 13.35 -16.38
N ASP A 218 7.65 12.27 -16.47
CA ASP A 218 6.88 11.76 -15.34
C ASP A 218 7.78 11.02 -14.35
N ILE A 219 8.65 10.13 -14.85
CA ILE A 219 9.55 9.41 -13.93
C ILE A 219 10.58 10.35 -13.31
N GLU A 220 11.03 11.39 -14.02
CA GLU A 220 11.86 12.45 -13.46
C GLU A 220 11.14 13.20 -12.34
N SER A 221 9.86 13.55 -12.57
CA SER A 221 9.01 14.21 -11.56
C SER A 221 8.76 13.30 -10.35
N ALA A 222 8.56 11.99 -10.56
CA ALA A 222 8.44 11.03 -9.49
C ALA A 222 9.70 10.95 -8.61
N ILE A 223 10.88 10.88 -9.23
CA ILE A 223 12.17 10.86 -8.53
C ILE A 223 12.36 12.15 -7.72
N VAL A 224 12.06 13.31 -8.28
CA VAL A 224 12.18 14.60 -7.58
C VAL A 224 11.25 14.65 -6.37
N ALA A 225 9.98 14.26 -6.52
CA ALA A 225 9.00 14.29 -5.44
C ALA A 225 9.38 13.31 -4.31
N ASN A 226 9.73 12.06 -4.66
CA ASN A 226 10.13 11.04 -3.67
C ASN A 226 11.44 11.42 -2.97
N LYS A 227 12.40 11.99 -3.68
CA LYS A 227 13.66 12.49 -3.10
C LYS A 227 13.40 13.60 -2.07
N GLN A 228 12.56 14.58 -2.41
CA GLN A 228 12.16 15.63 -1.49
C GLN A 228 11.42 15.05 -0.25
N ALA A 229 10.56 14.05 -0.45
CA ALA A 229 9.90 13.36 0.67
C ALA A 229 10.92 12.76 1.64
N VAL A 230 11.93 12.06 1.12
CA VAL A 230 13.01 11.47 1.94
C VAL A 230 13.84 12.53 2.65
N GLU A 231 14.23 13.60 1.96
CA GLU A 231 15.07 14.69 2.50
C GLU A 231 14.36 15.46 3.62
N LEU A 232 13.05 15.69 3.51
CA LEU A 232 12.24 16.37 4.53
C LEU A 232 11.91 15.49 5.73
N THR A 233 12.24 14.19 5.66
CA THR A 233 11.86 13.24 6.70
C THR A 233 13.01 13.00 7.69
N PRO A 234 12.80 13.24 8.99
CA PRO A 234 13.79 12.95 10.01
C PRO A 234 14.19 11.46 10.04
N ASP A 235 15.42 11.19 10.46
CA ASP A 235 15.85 9.83 10.73
C ASP A 235 15.02 9.23 11.87
N GLY A 236 14.65 7.94 11.72
CA GLY A 236 13.76 7.25 12.65
C GLY A 236 12.26 7.45 12.43
N HIS A 237 11.84 8.28 11.48
CA HIS A 237 10.42 8.39 11.13
C HIS A 237 9.92 7.09 10.48
N ALA A 238 8.80 6.56 10.96
CA ALA A 238 8.24 5.26 10.52
C ALA A 238 7.97 5.19 9.00
N GLY A 239 7.58 6.29 8.36
CA GLY A 239 7.33 6.35 6.92
C GLY A 239 8.58 6.38 6.04
N LYS A 240 9.76 6.74 6.59
CA LYS A 240 10.98 6.95 5.80
C LYS A 240 11.37 5.72 4.95
N PRO A 241 11.32 4.49 5.48
CA PRO A 241 11.62 3.31 4.67
C PRO A 241 10.67 3.12 3.47
N GLY A 242 9.38 3.42 3.62
CA GLY A 242 8.42 3.36 2.52
C GLY A 242 8.74 4.36 1.41
N TRP A 243 9.07 5.60 1.76
CA TRP A 243 9.42 6.63 0.77
C TRP A 243 10.75 6.37 0.08
N LEU A 244 11.74 5.86 0.80
CA LEU A 244 12.98 5.37 0.20
C LEU A 244 12.72 4.21 -0.78
N ASN A 245 11.83 3.27 -0.43
CA ASN A 245 11.45 2.17 -1.34
C ASN A 245 10.86 2.71 -2.64
N ASN A 246 9.93 3.67 -2.57
CA ASN A 246 9.33 4.27 -3.76
C ASN A 246 10.35 5.05 -4.60
N LEU A 247 11.30 5.73 -3.95
CA LEU A 247 12.43 6.35 -4.65
C LEU A 247 13.30 5.31 -5.38
N GLY A 248 13.61 4.18 -4.74
CA GLY A 248 14.36 3.09 -5.35
C GLY A 248 13.66 2.50 -6.57
N ILE A 249 12.34 2.26 -6.46
CA ILE A 249 11.52 1.78 -7.59
C ILE A 249 11.50 2.81 -8.73
N ALA A 250 11.42 4.10 -8.43
CA ALA A 250 11.44 5.14 -9.46
C ALA A 250 12.78 5.19 -10.21
N TYR A 251 13.91 5.06 -9.51
CA TYR A 251 15.22 4.94 -10.16
C TYR A 251 15.32 3.68 -11.03
N GLN A 252 14.86 2.53 -10.54
CA GLN A 252 14.84 1.27 -11.30
C GLN A 252 13.96 1.39 -12.56
N SER A 253 12.80 2.03 -12.46
CA SER A 253 11.92 2.29 -13.60
C SER A 253 12.58 3.19 -14.65
N ARG A 254 13.32 4.21 -14.24
CA ARG A 254 14.07 5.07 -15.17
C ARG A 254 15.23 4.31 -15.82
N PHE A 255 15.93 3.48 -15.05
CA PHE A 255 16.95 2.58 -15.60
C PHE A 255 16.38 1.65 -16.68
N GLY A 256 15.24 1.00 -16.42
CA GLY A 256 14.58 0.14 -17.42
C GLY A 256 14.21 0.86 -18.72
N HIS A 257 14.06 2.19 -18.67
CA HIS A 257 13.72 3.00 -19.84
C HIS A 257 14.96 3.56 -20.57
N LEU A 258 15.97 4.01 -19.81
CA LEU A 258 17.15 4.68 -20.35
C LEU A 258 18.41 3.82 -20.41
N GLY A 259 18.49 2.77 -19.60
CA GLY A 259 19.70 1.94 -19.46
C GLY A 259 20.87 2.64 -18.76
N GLU A 260 20.63 3.76 -18.06
CA GLU A 260 21.72 4.50 -17.40
C GLU A 260 22.12 3.81 -16.09
N LEU A 261 23.36 3.30 -16.02
CA LEU A 261 23.91 2.58 -14.86
C LEU A 261 23.78 3.36 -13.53
N SER A 262 23.94 4.68 -13.56
CA SER A 262 23.81 5.53 -12.38
C SER A 262 22.46 5.41 -11.69
N ASP A 263 21.41 5.08 -12.45
CA ASP A 263 20.07 4.92 -11.91
C ASP A 263 19.93 3.60 -11.15
N ILE A 264 20.38 2.49 -11.75
CA ILE A 264 20.29 1.19 -11.06
C ILE A 264 21.22 1.12 -9.84
N GLU A 265 22.38 1.77 -9.91
CA GLU A 265 23.28 1.92 -8.76
C GLU A 265 22.60 2.72 -7.63
N SER A 266 21.93 3.84 -7.98
CA SER A 266 21.16 4.64 -7.03
C SER A 266 20.00 3.84 -6.42
N ALA A 267 19.28 3.07 -7.23
CA ALA A 267 18.21 2.18 -6.77
C ALA A 267 18.74 1.17 -5.74
N ILE A 268 19.82 0.48 -6.05
CA ILE A 268 20.43 -0.52 -5.14
C ILE A 268 20.89 0.12 -3.83
N VAL A 269 21.54 1.30 -3.88
CA VAL A 269 21.98 2.00 -2.67
C VAL A 269 20.79 2.35 -1.78
N VAL A 270 19.74 2.92 -2.35
CA VAL A 270 18.52 3.31 -1.61
C VAL A 270 17.81 2.08 -1.07
N MET A 271 17.65 1.02 -1.85
CA MET A 271 16.96 -0.21 -1.43
C MET A 271 17.73 -0.97 -0.33
N LYS A 272 19.07 -0.95 -0.34
CA LYS A 272 19.88 -1.45 0.79
C LYS A 272 19.55 -0.69 2.08
N GLN A 273 19.52 0.62 2.02
CA GLN A 273 19.15 1.45 3.17
C GLN A 273 17.73 1.12 3.66
N VAL A 274 16.78 0.90 2.74
CA VAL A 274 15.42 0.46 3.10
C VAL A 274 15.44 -0.86 3.88
N VAL A 275 16.18 -1.84 3.39
CA VAL A 275 16.31 -3.13 4.06
C VAL A 275 16.94 -2.99 5.44
N GLU A 276 17.99 -2.18 5.59
CA GLU A 276 18.65 -1.92 6.89
C GLU A 276 17.71 -1.24 7.90
N LEU A 277 16.93 -0.24 7.46
CA LEU A 277 16.00 0.50 8.29
C LEU A 277 14.73 -0.30 8.66
N THR A 278 14.49 -1.44 8.01
CA THR A 278 13.30 -2.26 8.25
C THR A 278 13.63 -3.43 9.17
N PRO A 279 13.04 -3.53 10.38
CA PRO A 279 13.26 -4.65 11.28
C PRO A 279 12.83 -6.01 10.66
N ASN A 280 13.48 -7.10 11.06
CA ASN A 280 13.18 -8.43 10.54
C ASN A 280 11.75 -8.92 10.81
N GLY A 281 11.07 -8.43 11.81
CA GLY A 281 9.67 -8.75 12.10
C GLY A 281 8.64 -7.83 11.42
N HIS A 282 9.09 -6.85 10.63
CA HIS A 282 8.17 -5.94 9.95
C HIS A 282 7.52 -6.63 8.74
N ALA A 283 6.20 -6.47 8.58
CA ALA A 283 5.43 -7.11 7.51
C ALA A 283 5.98 -6.83 6.10
N ASP A 284 6.46 -5.60 5.84
CA ASP A 284 7.01 -5.22 4.54
C ASP A 284 8.46 -5.70 4.29
N LYS A 285 9.14 -6.28 5.28
CA LYS A 285 10.55 -6.69 5.09
C LYS A 285 10.74 -7.61 3.89
N PRO A 286 9.90 -8.64 3.68
CA PRO A 286 10.01 -9.50 2.51
C PRO A 286 9.86 -8.75 1.18
N LEU A 287 8.86 -7.88 1.05
CA LEU A 287 8.66 -7.04 -0.15
C LEU A 287 9.91 -6.21 -0.47
N ARG A 288 10.50 -5.59 0.55
CA ARG A 288 11.68 -4.73 0.41
C ARG A 288 12.93 -5.52 0.00
N LEU A 289 13.09 -6.73 0.51
CA LEU A 289 14.14 -7.66 0.11
C LEU A 289 13.95 -8.13 -1.34
N ASN A 290 12.72 -8.45 -1.74
CA ASN A 290 12.40 -8.82 -3.11
C ASN A 290 12.70 -7.66 -4.09
N ASN A 291 12.33 -6.42 -3.74
CA ASN A 291 12.64 -5.25 -4.56
C ASN A 291 14.15 -5.04 -4.71
N LEU A 292 14.92 -5.21 -3.64
CA LEU A 292 16.39 -5.17 -3.71
C LEU A 292 16.95 -6.29 -4.62
N GLY A 293 16.38 -7.49 -4.54
CA GLY A 293 16.73 -8.61 -5.42
C GLY A 293 16.49 -8.27 -6.89
N ASN A 294 15.32 -7.71 -7.21
CA ASN A 294 14.97 -7.28 -8.57
C ASN A 294 15.92 -6.19 -9.10
N ALA A 295 16.36 -5.26 -8.24
CA ALA A 295 17.32 -4.24 -8.63
C ALA A 295 18.72 -4.82 -8.96
N TYR A 296 19.18 -5.81 -8.18
CA TYR A 296 20.40 -6.52 -8.50
C TYR A 296 20.28 -7.35 -9.78
N GLU A 297 19.15 -8.04 -9.99
CA GLU A 297 18.86 -8.78 -11.22
C GLU A 297 18.88 -7.85 -12.44
N SER A 298 18.24 -6.69 -12.36
CA SER A 298 18.24 -5.67 -13.42
C SER A 298 19.66 -5.18 -13.75
N ARG A 299 20.55 -5.05 -12.76
CA ARG A 299 21.96 -4.70 -13.00
C ARG A 299 22.74 -5.86 -13.60
N PHE A 300 22.49 -7.08 -13.16
CA PHE A 300 23.05 -8.30 -13.73
C PHE A 300 22.71 -8.43 -15.23
N ASP A 301 21.44 -8.23 -15.61
CA ASP A 301 21.00 -8.29 -17.01
C ASP A 301 21.75 -7.29 -17.91
N HIS A 302 22.19 -6.19 -17.33
CA HIS A 302 22.92 -5.15 -18.07
C HIS A 302 24.43 -5.36 -18.11
N LEU A 303 25.04 -5.80 -16.99
CA LEU A 303 26.50 -5.90 -16.83
C LEU A 303 27.02 -7.34 -16.96
N GLY A 304 26.19 -8.36 -16.71
CA GLY A 304 26.59 -9.76 -16.65
C GLY A 304 27.52 -10.09 -15.46
N GLU A 305 27.51 -9.28 -14.40
CA GLU A 305 28.36 -9.54 -13.23
C GLU A 305 27.73 -10.58 -12.29
N LEU A 306 28.38 -11.74 -12.15
CA LEU A 306 27.89 -12.87 -11.34
C LEU A 306 27.58 -12.48 -9.89
N SER A 307 28.35 -11.55 -9.30
CA SER A 307 28.13 -11.03 -7.95
C SER A 307 26.75 -10.39 -7.76
N ASP A 308 26.16 -9.86 -8.82
CA ASP A 308 24.85 -9.24 -8.77
C ASP A 308 23.74 -10.28 -8.69
N ILE A 309 23.79 -11.30 -9.54
CA ILE A 309 22.78 -12.36 -9.47
C ILE A 309 22.89 -13.17 -8.16
N GLU A 310 24.08 -13.36 -7.62
CA GLU A 310 24.28 -13.96 -6.30
C GLU A 310 23.66 -13.09 -5.19
N SER A 311 23.83 -11.77 -5.27
CA SER A 311 23.21 -10.82 -4.33
C SER A 311 21.69 -10.80 -4.46
N ALA A 312 21.16 -10.90 -5.68
CA ALA A 312 19.72 -11.04 -5.95
C ALA A 312 19.15 -12.28 -5.27
N ILE A 313 19.78 -13.44 -5.51
CA ILE A 313 19.37 -14.73 -4.90
C ILE A 313 19.36 -14.66 -3.37
N VAL A 314 20.39 -14.06 -2.76
CA VAL A 314 20.46 -13.92 -1.30
C VAL A 314 19.29 -13.07 -0.78
N ALA A 315 19.00 -11.95 -1.41
CA ALA A 315 17.91 -11.06 -0.99
C ALA A 315 16.53 -11.73 -1.18
N MET A 316 16.27 -12.32 -2.33
CA MET A 316 15.02 -13.02 -2.66
C MET A 316 14.79 -14.24 -1.76
N LYS A 317 15.85 -15.01 -1.46
CA LYS A 317 15.78 -16.15 -0.54
C LYS A 317 15.36 -15.70 0.86
N GLN A 318 15.95 -14.64 1.37
CA GLN A 318 15.54 -14.05 2.65
C GLN A 318 14.07 -13.57 2.61
N ALA A 319 13.63 -13.00 1.50
CA ALA A 319 12.23 -12.60 1.34
C ALA A 319 11.27 -13.80 1.48
N VAL A 320 11.57 -14.90 0.80
CA VAL A 320 10.79 -16.14 0.86
C VAL A 320 10.81 -16.75 2.28
N GLU A 321 11.97 -16.79 2.94
CA GLU A 321 12.15 -17.34 4.29
C GLU A 321 11.38 -16.56 5.36
N LEU A 322 11.30 -15.22 5.24
CA LEU A 322 10.58 -14.37 6.16
C LEU A 322 9.06 -14.34 5.91
N THR A 323 8.60 -14.93 4.81
CA THR A 323 7.18 -14.93 4.43
C THR A 323 6.49 -16.19 4.90
N PRO A 324 5.42 -16.09 5.70
CA PRO A 324 4.62 -17.23 6.12
C PRO A 324 4.02 -18.01 4.94
N ASP A 325 3.85 -19.32 5.12
CA ASP A 325 3.07 -20.11 4.17
C ASP A 325 1.62 -19.60 4.17
N GLY A 326 1.04 -19.45 2.97
CA GLY A 326 -0.30 -18.87 2.78
C GLY A 326 -0.33 -17.36 2.57
N HIS A 327 0.80 -16.65 2.65
CA HIS A 327 0.85 -15.23 2.26
C HIS A 327 0.67 -15.09 0.74
N THR A 328 -0.18 -14.18 0.32
CA THR A 328 -0.58 -13.98 -1.09
C THR A 328 0.59 -13.71 -2.03
N ASP A 329 1.63 -13.03 -1.56
CA ASP A 329 2.77 -12.64 -2.38
C ASP A 329 3.89 -13.70 -2.43
N LYS A 330 3.85 -14.72 -1.55
CA LYS A 330 4.90 -15.73 -1.48
C LYS A 330 5.14 -16.45 -2.81
N PRO A 331 4.10 -16.83 -3.57
CA PRO A 331 4.30 -17.43 -4.88
C PRO A 331 5.07 -16.54 -5.87
N GLY A 332 4.77 -15.23 -5.90
CA GLY A 332 5.49 -14.27 -6.74
C GLY A 332 6.98 -14.17 -6.39
N TRP A 333 7.31 -14.15 -5.09
CA TRP A 333 8.72 -14.11 -4.65
C TRP A 333 9.46 -15.41 -4.92
N LEU A 334 8.80 -16.55 -4.80
CA LEU A 334 9.35 -17.86 -5.19
C LEU A 334 9.62 -17.93 -6.70
N ASN A 335 8.71 -17.39 -7.51
CA ASN A 335 8.91 -17.30 -8.96
C ASN A 335 10.12 -16.42 -9.31
N ASN A 336 10.26 -15.24 -8.69
CA ASN A 336 11.40 -14.35 -8.89
C ASN A 336 12.71 -15.02 -8.48
N LEU A 337 12.73 -15.72 -7.33
CA LEU A 337 13.89 -16.49 -6.88
C LEU A 337 14.25 -17.59 -7.89
N GLY A 338 13.26 -18.28 -8.45
CA GLY A 338 13.46 -19.30 -9.48
C GLY A 338 14.10 -18.73 -10.74
N ILE A 339 13.62 -17.56 -11.20
CA ILE A 339 14.20 -16.84 -12.35
C ILE A 339 15.66 -16.46 -12.09
N ALA A 340 15.96 -15.92 -10.91
CA ALA A 340 17.34 -15.56 -10.53
C ALA A 340 18.29 -16.76 -10.52
N TYR A 341 17.86 -17.91 -10.02
CA TYR A 341 18.64 -19.16 -10.11
C TYR A 341 18.83 -19.62 -11.56
N GLN A 342 17.79 -19.50 -12.40
CA GLN A 342 17.88 -19.84 -13.82
C GLN A 342 18.89 -18.95 -14.56
N TYR A 343 18.88 -17.65 -14.32
CA TYR A 343 19.90 -16.74 -14.87
C TYR A 343 21.31 -17.13 -14.42
N LYS A 344 21.51 -17.42 -13.14
CA LYS A 344 22.80 -17.87 -12.63
C LYS A 344 23.28 -19.13 -13.35
N SER A 345 22.39 -20.10 -13.58
CA SER A 345 22.72 -21.35 -14.27
C SER A 345 23.14 -21.16 -15.74
N GLN A 346 22.64 -20.13 -16.41
CA GLN A 346 22.93 -19.88 -17.84
C GLN A 346 24.24 -19.10 -18.05
N PHE A 347 24.66 -18.26 -17.10
CA PHE A 347 25.80 -17.35 -17.25
C PHE A 347 27.15 -17.94 -16.81
N GLY A 348 27.19 -19.00 -16.06
CA GLY A 348 28.43 -19.62 -15.63
C GLY A 348 28.92 -20.70 -16.63
N HIS A 349 30.17 -20.69 -17.01
CA HIS A 349 30.81 -21.89 -17.62
C HIS A 349 30.75 -23.12 -16.68
N LEU A 350 30.20 -22.90 -15.50
CA LEU A 350 29.93 -23.83 -14.40
C LEU A 350 28.44 -23.85 -14.05
N GLY A 351 27.53 -23.61 -15.02
CA GLY A 351 26.09 -23.72 -14.77
C GLY A 351 25.84 -24.98 -13.97
N GLU A 352 25.78 -24.84 -12.64
CA GLU A 352 25.69 -26.00 -11.77
C GLU A 352 24.27 -26.53 -11.89
N LEU A 353 24.17 -27.84 -12.13
CA LEU A 353 22.88 -28.54 -12.11
C LEU A 353 22.06 -28.17 -10.86
N SER A 354 22.74 -27.93 -9.73
CA SER A 354 22.14 -27.47 -8.48
C SER A 354 21.39 -26.14 -8.58
N ASP A 355 21.82 -25.20 -9.44
CA ASP A 355 21.11 -23.95 -9.66
C ASP A 355 19.84 -24.20 -10.49
N ILE A 356 19.88 -25.05 -11.49
CA ILE A 356 18.70 -25.48 -12.27
C ILE A 356 17.67 -26.18 -11.37
N GLU A 357 18.14 -27.13 -10.55
CA GLU A 357 17.28 -27.83 -9.57
C GLU A 357 16.66 -26.88 -8.57
N SER A 358 17.41 -25.88 -8.09
CA SER A 358 16.90 -24.82 -7.18
C SER A 358 15.87 -23.93 -7.86
N ALA A 359 16.08 -23.59 -9.14
CA ALA A 359 15.11 -22.83 -9.95
C ALA A 359 13.79 -23.59 -10.07
N ILE A 360 13.84 -24.86 -10.49
CA ILE A 360 12.66 -25.72 -10.64
C ILE A 360 11.94 -25.90 -9.30
N ALA A 361 12.67 -26.13 -8.20
CA ALA A 361 12.07 -26.29 -6.88
C ALA A 361 11.30 -25.03 -6.43
N ALA A 362 11.87 -23.84 -6.62
CA ALA A 362 11.23 -22.57 -6.27
C ALA A 362 10.00 -22.31 -7.16
N MET A 363 10.12 -22.47 -8.48
CA MET A 363 9.02 -22.27 -9.43
C MET A 363 7.88 -23.27 -9.21
N LYS A 364 8.20 -24.53 -8.91
CA LYS A 364 7.21 -25.56 -8.60
C LYS A 364 6.42 -25.19 -7.33
N GLN A 365 7.10 -24.77 -6.28
CA GLN A 365 6.46 -24.31 -5.06
C GLN A 365 5.57 -23.07 -5.32
N ALA A 366 6.00 -22.13 -6.19
CA ALA A 366 5.19 -20.99 -6.60
C ALA A 366 3.87 -21.45 -7.24
N VAL A 367 3.92 -22.38 -8.17
CA VAL A 367 2.73 -22.94 -8.84
C VAL A 367 1.82 -23.69 -7.86
N GLU A 368 2.40 -24.50 -6.95
CA GLU A 368 1.65 -25.28 -5.96
C GLU A 368 0.91 -24.39 -4.96
N LEU A 369 1.50 -23.27 -4.53
CA LEU A 369 0.88 -22.31 -3.60
C LEU A 369 -0.15 -21.41 -4.27
N THR A 370 -0.26 -21.43 -5.60
CA THR A 370 -1.16 -20.55 -6.35
C THR A 370 -2.48 -21.26 -6.65
N PRO A 371 -3.62 -20.68 -6.24
CA PRO A 371 -4.93 -21.24 -6.56
C PRO A 371 -5.19 -21.33 -8.06
N ASP A 372 -5.99 -22.33 -8.47
CA ASP A 372 -6.46 -22.40 -9.85
C ASP A 372 -7.31 -21.18 -10.19
N GLY A 373 -7.06 -20.58 -11.36
CA GLY A 373 -7.74 -19.35 -11.80
C GLY A 373 -7.03 -18.05 -11.40
N HIS A 374 -5.93 -18.11 -10.64
CA HIS A 374 -5.10 -16.92 -10.37
C HIS A 374 -4.48 -16.38 -11.67
N ALA A 375 -4.53 -15.05 -11.86
CA ALA A 375 -4.10 -14.40 -13.09
C ALA A 375 -2.65 -14.70 -13.49
N ASP A 376 -1.75 -14.84 -12.50
CA ASP A 376 -0.32 -15.05 -12.74
C ASP A 376 0.07 -16.53 -12.88
N LYS A 377 -0.82 -17.46 -12.54
CA LYS A 377 -0.50 -18.90 -12.60
C LYS A 377 -0.01 -19.38 -13.96
N PRO A 378 -0.60 -18.93 -15.11
CA PRO A 378 -0.09 -19.31 -16.43
C PRO A 378 1.35 -18.85 -16.68
N ALA A 379 1.73 -17.66 -16.22
CA ALA A 379 3.09 -17.14 -16.34
C ALA A 379 4.09 -17.99 -15.52
N TRP A 380 3.71 -18.39 -14.31
CA TRP A 380 4.57 -19.24 -13.46
C TRP A 380 4.70 -20.65 -13.98
N LEU A 381 3.63 -21.22 -14.55
CA LEU A 381 3.71 -22.51 -15.25
C LEU A 381 4.68 -22.44 -16.45
N ASN A 382 4.63 -21.36 -17.22
CA ASN A 382 5.56 -21.13 -18.32
C ASN A 382 7.02 -21.06 -17.83
N ASN A 383 7.29 -20.33 -16.74
CA ASN A 383 8.64 -20.23 -16.17
C ASN A 383 9.12 -21.58 -15.65
N LEU A 384 8.26 -22.37 -14.98
CA LEU A 384 8.58 -23.73 -14.56
C LEU A 384 8.92 -24.64 -15.75
N GLY A 385 8.15 -24.54 -16.85
CA GLY A 385 8.42 -25.27 -18.09
C GLY A 385 9.79 -24.93 -18.66
N THR A 386 10.16 -23.65 -18.69
CA THR A 386 11.50 -23.20 -19.12
C THR A 386 12.61 -23.74 -18.20
N GLY A 387 12.35 -23.88 -16.89
CA GLY A 387 13.25 -24.54 -15.95
C GLY A 387 13.51 -26.01 -16.32
N TYR A 388 12.46 -26.79 -16.64
CA TYR A 388 12.60 -28.18 -17.11
C TYR A 388 13.28 -28.25 -18.45
N GLU A 389 13.05 -27.34 -19.41
CA GLU A 389 13.79 -27.28 -20.68
C GLU A 389 15.30 -27.06 -20.46
N SER A 390 15.64 -26.18 -19.49
CA SER A 390 17.04 -25.97 -19.11
C SER A 390 17.66 -27.24 -18.52
N GLN A 391 16.94 -28.00 -17.70
CA GLN A 391 17.38 -29.29 -17.15
C GLN A 391 17.57 -30.32 -18.23
N PHE A 392 16.62 -30.45 -19.17
CA PHE A 392 16.74 -31.31 -20.32
C PHE A 392 17.97 -30.96 -21.16
N SER A 393 18.21 -29.70 -21.42
CA SER A 393 19.38 -29.24 -22.18
C SER A 393 20.69 -29.60 -21.51
N HIS A 394 20.71 -29.74 -20.18
CA HIS A 394 21.89 -30.07 -19.39
C HIS A 394 22.07 -31.60 -19.25
N LEU A 395 21.01 -32.38 -18.99
CA LEU A 395 21.06 -33.81 -18.69
C LEU A 395 20.71 -34.71 -19.89
N GLY A 396 19.88 -34.19 -20.83
CA GLY A 396 19.38 -34.97 -21.96
C GLY A 396 18.33 -36.00 -21.59
N GLU A 397 17.70 -35.90 -20.41
CA GLU A 397 16.70 -36.86 -19.95
C GLU A 397 15.33 -36.53 -20.52
N LEU A 398 14.69 -37.45 -21.25
CA LEU A 398 13.37 -37.27 -21.87
C LEU A 398 12.28 -36.95 -20.86
N SER A 399 12.40 -37.41 -19.64
CA SER A 399 11.46 -37.07 -18.53
C SER A 399 11.34 -35.56 -18.25
N ASP A 400 12.43 -34.83 -18.47
CA ASP A 400 12.43 -33.37 -18.21
C ASP A 400 11.63 -32.63 -19.29
N ILE A 401 11.82 -32.99 -20.57
CA ILE A 401 11.05 -32.36 -21.63
C ILE A 401 9.57 -32.80 -21.59
N GLU A 402 9.26 -34.01 -21.15
CA GLU A 402 7.89 -34.47 -20.90
C GLU A 402 7.25 -33.65 -19.78
N SER A 403 8.00 -33.34 -18.71
CA SER A 403 7.57 -32.49 -17.62
C SER A 403 7.31 -31.03 -18.09
N ALA A 404 8.21 -30.48 -18.93
CA ALA A 404 8.03 -29.16 -19.53
C ALA A 404 6.73 -29.09 -20.34
N ILE A 405 6.48 -30.07 -21.23
CA ILE A 405 5.27 -30.17 -22.05
C ILE A 405 4.02 -30.28 -21.16
N MET A 406 4.08 -31.06 -20.09
CA MET A 406 2.94 -31.26 -19.18
C MET A 406 2.53 -29.98 -18.45
N VAL A 407 3.48 -29.16 -18.00
CA VAL A 407 3.15 -27.93 -17.25
C VAL A 407 2.77 -26.75 -18.14
N MET A 408 3.16 -26.77 -19.43
CA MET A 408 2.84 -25.72 -20.39
C MET A 408 1.50 -25.96 -21.15
N ASN A 409 0.92 -27.17 -21.08
CA ASN A 409 -0.39 -27.51 -21.69
C ASN A 409 -1.54 -27.30 -20.70
#